data_fe6df36a1d7e7d9d639e0559c0c12e80
#
_entry.id   fe6df36a1d7e7d9d639e0559c0c12e80
#
_cell.length_a   1.000
_cell.length_b   1.000
_cell.length_c   1.000
_cell.angle_alpha   90.00
_cell.angle_beta   90.00
_cell.angle_gamma   90.00
#
_symmetry.space_group_name_H-M   'P 1'
#
loop_
_entity.id
_entity.type
_entity.pdbx_description
1 polymer ?
#
loop_
_entity_poly.entity_id
_entity_poly.type
_entity_poly.pdbx_seq_one_letter_code
_entity_poly.pdbx_strand_id
1 'polypeptide(L)'
;MYFPFAKDEAGQKAPYKIEKMKYYLIAGEPSGDLHGANLIRGLQKADPGAEFRFWGGDCMAAAGGAENLRKHYRETSFFGIVQVLKNLGTIRRQMRECQADVTEFAPDVLRLVDYPGFNMKMARWAKEHGIRTFYYIAPKVWAWREWRVKAIRR
;
A
#
# COMPACT_ATOMS: atom_id res chain seq x y z
N MET A 1 6.82 20.28 8.28
CA MET A 1 5.79 19.93 9.27
C MET A 1 6.51 19.54 10.56
N TYR A 2 6.38 20.36 11.59
CA TYR A 2 7.11 20.23 12.85
C TYR A 2 6.40 19.20 13.72
N PHE A 3 7.03 18.07 14.04
CA PHE A 3 6.52 17.15 15.04
C PHE A 3 7.02 17.61 16.42
N PRO A 4 6.15 17.93 17.38
CA PRO A 4 6.57 18.27 18.72
C PRO A 4 7.12 17.00 19.39
N PHE A 5 8.36 17.06 19.85
CA PHE A 5 8.97 16.00 20.67
C PHE A 5 8.20 15.90 21.99
N ALA A 6 7.69 14.71 22.31
CA ALA A 6 7.19 14.44 23.64
C ALA A 6 8.36 14.53 24.63
N LYS A 7 8.16 15.28 25.73
CA LYS A 7 9.09 15.35 26.87
C LYS A 7 8.59 14.38 27.94
N ASP A 8 9.51 13.68 28.59
CA ASP A 8 9.19 12.89 29.78
C ASP A 8 8.88 13.81 30.98
N GLU A 9 8.46 13.23 32.11
CA GLU A 9 8.14 13.97 33.33
C GLU A 9 9.35 14.72 33.91
N ALA A 10 10.57 14.41 33.48
CA ALA A 10 11.81 15.08 33.87
C ALA A 10 12.22 16.19 32.86
N GLY A 11 11.40 16.47 31.83
CA GLY A 11 11.69 17.47 30.81
C GLY A 11 12.78 17.08 29.80
N GLN A 12 13.28 15.84 29.85
CA GLN A 12 14.24 15.30 28.90
C GLN A 12 13.52 14.76 27.66
N LYS A 13 14.20 14.75 26.51
CA LYS A 13 13.68 14.09 25.32
C LYS A 13 13.46 12.62 25.65
N ALA A 14 12.18 12.22 25.77
CA ALA A 14 11.86 10.81 25.90
C ALA A 14 12.55 10.03 24.79
N PRO A 15 13.22 8.90 25.07
CA PRO A 15 13.75 8.06 24.02
C PRO A 15 12.55 7.68 23.16
N TYR A 16 12.56 8.12 21.90
CA TYR A 16 11.50 7.83 20.93
C TYR A 16 11.45 6.30 20.83
N LYS A 17 10.50 5.68 21.53
CA LYS A 17 10.22 4.27 21.34
C LYS A 17 9.67 4.15 19.92
N ILE A 18 10.56 3.80 19.02
CA ILE A 18 10.18 3.48 17.64
C ILE A 18 9.33 2.21 17.77
N GLU A 19 8.02 2.39 17.92
CA GLU A 19 7.11 1.27 17.77
C GLU A 19 7.28 0.79 16.34
N LYS A 20 7.57 -0.48 16.19
CA LYS A 20 7.77 -1.13 14.90
C LYS A 20 6.53 -0.91 14.05
N MET A 21 6.68 -0.14 12.98
CA MET A 21 5.58 0.15 12.08
C MET A 21 5.26 -1.06 11.19
N LYS A 22 3.98 -1.32 11.00
CA LYS A 22 3.49 -2.32 10.06
C LYS A 22 3.06 -1.64 8.77
N TYR A 23 3.71 -2.01 7.67
CA TYR A 23 3.43 -1.48 6.34
C TYR A 23 2.79 -2.55 5.46
N TYR A 24 1.63 -2.24 4.90
CA TYR A 24 1.02 -3.05 3.86
C TYR A 24 1.13 -2.35 2.51
N LEU A 25 1.71 -3.00 1.50
CA LEU A 25 1.90 -2.41 0.18
C LEU A 25 1.08 -3.14 -0.89
N ILE A 26 0.55 -2.41 -1.87
CA ILE A 26 -0.18 -3.00 -2.99
C ILE A 26 0.36 -2.43 -4.30
N ALA A 27 0.95 -3.31 -5.12
CA ALA A 27 1.39 -3.05 -6.48
C ALA A 27 0.79 -4.11 -7.42
N GLY A 28 0.26 -3.71 -8.56
CA GLY A 28 -0.48 -4.58 -9.47
C GLY A 28 0.17 -4.81 -10.83
N GLU A 29 1.42 -4.33 -11.04
CA GLU A 29 2.13 -4.44 -12.30
C GLU A 29 3.66 -4.40 -12.10
N PRO A 30 4.46 -4.81 -13.12
CA PRO A 30 5.93 -4.87 -12.99
C PRO A 30 6.59 -3.56 -12.58
N SER A 31 6.13 -2.42 -13.12
CA SER A 31 6.64 -1.10 -12.76
C SER A 31 6.34 -0.76 -11.31
N GLY A 32 5.14 -1.06 -10.86
CA GLY A 32 4.72 -0.90 -9.46
C GLY A 32 5.51 -1.78 -8.50
N ASP A 33 5.81 -3.02 -8.89
CA ASP A 33 6.66 -3.94 -8.13
C ASP A 33 8.07 -3.40 -7.92
N LEU A 34 8.71 -2.88 -8.98
CA LEU A 34 10.03 -2.25 -8.87
C LEU A 34 10.02 -1.02 -7.94
N HIS A 35 9.02 -0.16 -8.09
CA HIS A 35 8.87 1.01 -7.22
C HIS A 35 8.53 0.63 -5.78
N GLY A 36 7.69 -0.37 -5.58
CA GLY A 36 7.37 -0.94 -4.27
C GLY A 36 8.60 -1.50 -3.57
N ALA A 37 9.45 -2.21 -4.31
CA ALA A 37 10.71 -2.73 -3.79
C ALA A 37 11.66 -1.60 -3.32
N ASN A 38 11.78 -0.53 -4.09
CA ASN A 38 12.59 0.63 -3.70
C ASN A 38 12.01 1.32 -2.46
N LEU A 39 10.68 1.41 -2.36
CA LEU A 39 10.00 1.96 -1.19
C LEU A 39 10.25 1.09 0.05
N ILE A 40 10.18 -0.24 -0.05
CA ILE A 40 10.48 -1.16 1.05
C ILE A 40 11.91 -0.94 1.55
N ARG A 41 12.91 -0.90 0.66
CA ARG A 41 14.31 -0.64 1.03
C ARG A 41 14.48 0.71 1.72
N GLY A 42 13.78 1.74 1.27
CA GLY A 42 13.78 3.06 1.91
C GLY A 42 13.18 3.04 3.30
N LEU A 43 12.05 2.36 3.47
CA LEU A 43 11.39 2.20 4.77
C LEU A 43 12.23 1.39 5.74
N GLN A 44 12.87 0.30 5.31
CA GLN A 44 13.77 -0.49 6.15
C GLN A 44 14.97 0.31 6.68
N LYS A 45 15.47 1.28 5.88
CA LYS A 45 16.53 2.18 6.34
C LYS A 45 16.04 3.19 7.38
N ALA A 46 14.81 3.66 7.24
CA ALA A 46 14.21 4.66 8.13
C ALA A 46 13.64 4.02 9.41
N ASP A 47 13.15 2.79 9.32
CA ASP A 47 12.57 2.00 10.39
C ASP A 47 13.11 0.55 10.30
N PRO A 48 14.28 0.26 10.89
CA PRO A 48 14.90 -1.08 10.81
C PRO A 48 14.08 -2.20 11.46
N GLY A 49 13.08 -1.85 12.27
CA GLY A 49 12.16 -2.79 12.91
C GLY A 49 10.84 -2.97 12.15
N ALA A 50 10.64 -2.31 11.02
CA ALA A 50 9.40 -2.36 10.27
C ALA A 50 9.01 -3.77 9.83
N GLU A 51 7.71 -4.06 9.94
CA GLU A 51 7.11 -5.28 9.42
C GLU A 51 6.42 -4.97 8.09
N PHE A 52 6.58 -5.88 7.13
CA PHE A 52 6.01 -5.71 5.79
C PHE A 52 5.10 -6.88 5.44
N ARG A 53 4.01 -6.56 4.73
CA ARG A 53 3.18 -7.53 4.02
C ARG A 53 2.73 -6.86 2.73
N PHE A 54 2.65 -7.60 1.62
CA PHE A 54 2.37 -6.95 0.34
C PHE A 54 1.76 -7.87 -0.71
N TRP A 55 1.03 -7.24 -1.63
CA TRP A 55 0.74 -7.73 -2.96
C TRP A 55 1.69 -7.05 -3.94
N GLY A 56 2.43 -7.82 -4.71
CA GLY A 56 3.47 -7.30 -5.59
C GLY A 56 4.07 -8.39 -6.47
N GLY A 57 5.38 -8.41 -6.60
CA GLY A 57 6.07 -9.41 -7.40
C GLY A 57 7.46 -9.73 -6.87
N ASP A 58 8.30 -10.23 -7.77
CA ASP A 58 9.62 -10.76 -7.45
C ASP A 58 10.56 -9.67 -6.87
N CYS A 59 10.44 -8.40 -7.34
CA CYS A 59 11.26 -7.31 -6.84
C CYS A 59 10.92 -6.96 -5.38
N MET A 60 9.63 -6.88 -5.05
CA MET A 60 9.19 -6.64 -3.68
C MET A 60 9.51 -7.81 -2.78
N ALA A 61 9.36 -9.06 -3.27
CA ALA A 61 9.73 -10.26 -2.53
C ALA A 61 11.23 -10.29 -2.18
N ALA A 62 12.10 -9.90 -3.13
CA ALA A 62 13.54 -9.80 -2.90
C ALA A 62 13.91 -8.67 -1.91
N ALA A 63 13.11 -7.61 -1.82
CA ALA A 63 13.36 -6.49 -0.92
C ALA A 63 12.78 -6.69 0.48
N GLY A 64 11.57 -7.24 0.57
CA GLY A 64 10.79 -7.31 1.80
C GLY A 64 10.64 -8.69 2.41
N GLY A 65 11.21 -9.73 1.77
CA GLY A 65 11.06 -11.13 2.16
C GLY A 65 9.95 -11.83 1.36
N ALA A 66 10.27 -13.00 0.80
CA ALA A 66 9.32 -13.77 -0.01
C ALA A 66 8.11 -14.26 0.81
N GLU A 67 8.30 -14.52 2.10
CA GLU A 67 7.26 -14.92 3.05
C GLU A 67 6.20 -13.84 3.27
N ASN A 68 6.53 -12.59 3.00
CA ASN A 68 5.64 -11.43 3.13
C ASN A 68 4.84 -11.14 1.86
N LEU A 69 5.14 -11.81 0.75
CA LEU A 69 4.37 -11.75 -0.49
C LEU A 69 3.10 -12.59 -0.36
N ARG A 70 1.94 -11.95 -0.32
CA ARG A 70 0.64 -12.61 -0.19
C ARG A 70 0.00 -12.94 -1.53
N LYS A 71 0.24 -12.11 -2.53
CA LYS A 71 -0.29 -12.29 -3.88
C LYS A 71 0.66 -11.72 -4.92
N HIS A 72 0.97 -12.52 -5.93
CA HIS A 72 1.80 -12.04 -7.04
C HIS A 72 0.93 -11.29 -8.06
N TYR A 73 1.42 -10.17 -8.60
CA TYR A 73 0.66 -9.35 -9.56
C TYR A 73 0.26 -10.13 -10.82
N ARG A 74 1.02 -11.15 -11.23
CA ARG A 74 0.68 -12.04 -12.36
C ARG A 74 -0.63 -12.78 -12.15
N GLU A 75 -1.04 -13.02 -10.91
CA GLU A 75 -2.31 -13.65 -10.57
C GLU A 75 -3.48 -12.65 -10.58
N THR A 76 -3.18 -11.36 -10.51
CA THR A 76 -4.18 -10.28 -10.38
C THR A 76 -4.30 -9.41 -11.62
N SER A 77 -3.31 -9.46 -12.52
CA SER A 77 -3.26 -8.60 -13.71
C SER A 77 -4.19 -9.12 -14.80
N PHE A 78 -5.25 -8.37 -15.05
CA PHE A 78 -6.12 -8.57 -16.22
C PHE A 78 -5.76 -7.54 -17.28
N PHE A 79 -5.05 -7.96 -18.33
CA PHE A 79 -4.73 -7.12 -19.46
C PHE A 79 -5.92 -7.09 -20.43
N GLY A 80 -6.54 -5.91 -20.60
CA GLY A 80 -7.57 -5.64 -21.59
C GLY A 80 -8.99 -5.48 -21.04
N ILE A 81 -9.72 -4.53 -21.62
CA ILE A 81 -11.09 -4.14 -21.22
C ILE A 81 -12.06 -5.33 -21.31
N VAL A 82 -11.91 -6.19 -22.31
CA VAL A 82 -12.78 -7.36 -22.51
C VAL A 82 -12.60 -8.41 -21.43
N GLN A 83 -11.35 -8.62 -20.95
CA GLN A 83 -11.09 -9.55 -19.86
C GLN A 83 -11.56 -9.01 -18.51
N VAL A 84 -11.50 -7.69 -18.29
CA VAL A 84 -12.02 -7.04 -17.08
C VAL A 84 -13.54 -7.23 -16.97
N LEU A 85 -14.28 -7.04 -18.05
CA LEU A 85 -15.74 -7.21 -18.07
C LEU A 85 -16.17 -8.66 -17.82
N LYS A 86 -15.44 -9.63 -18.37
CA LYS A 86 -15.70 -11.06 -18.17
C LYS A 86 -15.35 -11.54 -16.75
N ASN A 87 -14.49 -10.81 -16.02
CA ASN A 87 -13.93 -11.24 -14.73
C ASN A 87 -14.33 -10.34 -13.55
N LEU A 88 -15.46 -9.62 -13.61
CA LEU A 88 -15.92 -8.77 -12.50
C LEU A 88 -16.08 -9.54 -11.19
N GLY A 89 -16.52 -10.79 -11.24
CA GLY A 89 -16.59 -11.67 -10.06
C GLY A 89 -15.20 -11.95 -9.44
N THR A 90 -14.21 -12.18 -10.28
CA THR A 90 -12.83 -12.40 -9.85
C THR A 90 -12.23 -11.15 -9.21
N ILE A 91 -12.45 -9.97 -9.80
CA ILE A 91 -11.98 -8.69 -9.23
C ILE A 91 -12.62 -8.45 -7.85
N ARG A 92 -13.93 -8.74 -7.72
CA ARG A 92 -14.62 -8.63 -6.41
C ARG A 92 -14.07 -9.60 -5.38
N ARG A 93 -13.74 -10.83 -5.80
CA ARG A 93 -13.12 -11.84 -4.93
C ARG A 93 -11.75 -11.39 -4.48
N GLN A 94 -10.89 -10.95 -5.40
CA GLN A 94 -9.56 -10.42 -5.08
C GLN A 94 -9.62 -9.20 -4.17
N MET A 95 -10.59 -8.31 -4.37
CA MET A 95 -10.81 -7.16 -3.49
C MET A 95 -11.10 -7.62 -2.06
N ARG A 96 -12.02 -8.57 -1.87
CA ARG A 96 -12.36 -9.12 -0.55
C ARG A 96 -11.18 -9.86 0.08
N GLU A 97 -10.42 -10.62 -0.71
CA GLU A 97 -9.21 -11.31 -0.27
C GLU A 97 -8.17 -10.31 0.26
N CYS A 98 -7.90 -9.24 -0.49
CA CYS A 98 -6.99 -8.19 -0.08
C CYS A 98 -7.45 -7.46 1.18
N GLN A 99 -8.74 -7.12 1.26
CA GLN A 99 -9.34 -6.47 2.44
C GLN A 99 -9.23 -7.34 3.69
N ALA A 100 -9.49 -8.64 3.56
CA ALA A 100 -9.37 -9.60 4.67
C ALA A 100 -7.91 -9.72 5.14
N ASP A 101 -6.95 -9.80 4.21
CA ASP A 101 -5.52 -9.89 4.54
C ASP A 101 -5.00 -8.58 5.18
N VAL A 102 -5.43 -7.42 4.70
CA VAL A 102 -5.11 -6.13 5.34
C VAL A 102 -5.69 -6.06 6.75
N THR A 103 -6.93 -6.50 6.94
CA THR A 103 -7.58 -6.51 8.26
C THR A 103 -6.87 -7.44 9.23
N GLU A 104 -6.48 -8.64 8.78
CA GLU A 104 -5.73 -9.61 9.60
C GLU A 104 -4.35 -9.07 10.01
N PHE A 105 -3.65 -8.46 9.07
CA PHE A 105 -2.32 -7.90 9.34
C PHE A 105 -2.39 -6.66 10.24
N ALA A 106 -3.48 -5.91 10.20
CA ALA A 106 -3.69 -4.67 10.94
C ALA A 106 -2.53 -3.67 10.77
N PRO A 107 -2.27 -3.17 9.54
CA PRO A 107 -1.15 -2.29 9.30
C PRO A 107 -1.39 -0.90 9.88
N ASP A 108 -0.31 -0.25 10.32
CA ASP A 108 -0.33 1.18 10.67
C ASP A 108 -0.48 2.06 9.43
N VAL A 109 0.03 1.58 8.30
CA VAL A 109 0.02 2.31 7.03
C VAL A 109 -0.20 1.37 5.85
N LEU A 110 -1.19 1.73 5.01
CA LEU A 110 -1.42 1.14 3.70
C LEU A 110 -0.73 1.99 2.62
N ARG A 111 0.19 1.41 1.87
CA ARG A 111 0.92 2.04 0.76
C ARG A 111 0.41 1.52 -0.57
N LEU A 112 -0.13 2.40 -1.38
CA LEU A 112 -0.67 2.09 -2.70
C LEU A 112 0.30 2.56 -3.78
N VAL A 113 0.74 1.62 -4.64
CA VAL A 113 1.71 1.88 -5.69
C VAL A 113 1.04 1.66 -7.03
N ASP A 114 0.81 2.76 -7.77
CA ASP A 114 0.10 2.76 -9.06
C ASP A 114 -1.23 1.96 -9.03
N TYR A 115 -1.52 1.13 -10.02
CA TYR A 115 -2.68 0.22 -10.11
C TYR A 115 -4.03 0.89 -9.79
N PRO A 116 -4.39 1.96 -10.52
CA PRO A 116 -5.42 2.92 -10.09
C PRO A 116 -6.82 2.31 -9.95
N GLY A 117 -7.18 1.35 -10.79
CA GLY A 117 -8.52 0.75 -10.76
C GLY A 117 -8.81 -0.01 -9.47
N PHE A 118 -7.85 -0.73 -8.96
CA PHE A 118 -7.93 -1.51 -7.73
C PHE A 118 -7.61 -0.63 -6.51
N ASN A 119 -6.49 0.09 -6.56
CA ASN A 119 -5.97 0.86 -5.44
C ASN A 119 -6.89 2.01 -5.01
N MET A 120 -7.61 2.66 -5.93
CA MET A 120 -8.63 3.66 -5.58
C MET A 120 -9.81 3.08 -4.77
N LYS A 121 -10.19 1.84 -5.03
CA LYS A 121 -11.23 1.15 -4.25
C LYS A 121 -10.69 0.74 -2.88
N MET A 122 -9.45 0.24 -2.82
CA MET A 122 -8.77 -0.06 -1.56
C MET A 122 -8.58 1.18 -0.69
N ALA A 123 -8.20 2.33 -1.28
CA ALA A 123 -8.07 3.59 -0.55
C ALA A 123 -9.39 4.03 0.09
N ARG A 124 -10.51 3.93 -0.65
CA ARG A 124 -11.84 4.26 -0.11
C ARG A 124 -12.20 3.35 1.06
N TRP A 125 -12.07 2.04 0.86
CA TRP A 125 -12.34 1.06 1.90
C TRP A 125 -11.47 1.27 3.14
N ALA A 126 -10.17 1.51 2.97
CA ALA A 126 -9.24 1.77 4.05
C ALA A 126 -9.62 3.02 4.85
N LYS A 127 -10.04 4.09 4.16
CA LYS A 127 -10.56 5.31 4.79
C LYS A 127 -11.79 5.02 5.67
N GLU A 128 -12.74 4.24 5.16
CA GLU A 128 -13.96 3.85 5.91
C GLU A 128 -13.62 3.01 7.16
N HIS A 129 -12.46 2.33 7.16
CA HIS A 129 -11.97 1.50 8.27
C HIS A 129 -10.89 2.20 9.12
N GLY A 130 -10.65 3.50 8.92
CA GLY A 130 -9.69 4.27 9.71
C GLY A 130 -8.23 3.93 9.46
N ILE A 131 -7.90 3.21 8.37
CA ILE A 131 -6.54 2.82 8.02
C ILE A 131 -5.85 3.98 7.31
N ARG A 132 -4.71 4.45 7.84
CA ARG A 132 -3.90 5.49 7.22
C ARG A 132 -3.35 5.03 5.88
N THR A 133 -3.64 5.79 4.83
CA THR A 133 -3.31 5.39 3.45
C THR A 133 -2.46 6.45 2.77
N PHE A 134 -1.42 6.01 2.06
CA PHE A 134 -0.59 6.87 1.21
C PHE A 134 -0.48 6.29 -0.20
N TYR A 135 -0.76 7.11 -1.18
CA TYR A 135 -0.51 6.79 -2.58
C TYR A 135 0.93 7.17 -2.94
N TYR A 136 1.80 6.19 -3.25
CA TYR A 136 3.20 6.45 -3.55
C TYR A 136 3.41 6.86 -5.00
N ILE A 137 2.79 6.25 -5.94
CA ILE A 137 2.78 6.70 -7.35
C ILE A 137 1.32 6.92 -7.70
N ALA A 138 0.91 8.19 -7.70
CA ALA A 138 -0.45 8.54 -8.07
C ALA A 138 -0.68 8.29 -9.57
N PRO A 139 -1.88 7.82 -9.92
CA PRO A 139 -2.22 7.64 -11.34
C PRO A 139 -2.04 8.95 -12.10
N LYS A 140 -1.59 8.88 -13.35
CA LYS A 140 -1.48 10.05 -14.25
C LYS A 140 -2.87 10.67 -14.42
N VAL A 141 -3.15 11.71 -13.64
CA VAL A 141 -4.50 12.32 -13.53
C VAL A 141 -4.75 13.31 -14.65
N TRP A 142 -3.68 13.94 -15.17
CA TRP A 142 -3.73 15.04 -16.13
C TRP A 142 -4.12 14.63 -17.55
N ALA A 143 -3.96 13.36 -17.90
CA ALA A 143 -4.15 12.93 -19.30
C ALA A 143 -5.61 12.57 -19.66
N TRP A 144 -6.45 12.05 -18.71
CA TRP A 144 -7.73 11.46 -19.10
C TRP A 144 -8.88 11.53 -18.08
N ARG A 145 -8.71 11.93 -16.81
CA ARG A 145 -9.79 11.86 -15.80
C ARG A 145 -9.62 12.84 -14.64
N GLU A 146 -9.94 14.09 -14.82
CA GLU A 146 -9.91 15.16 -13.80
C GLU A 146 -10.73 14.84 -12.53
N TRP A 147 -11.82 14.06 -12.65
CA TRP A 147 -12.65 13.66 -11.50
C TRP A 147 -11.91 12.84 -10.43
N ARG A 148 -10.79 12.17 -10.80
CA ARG A 148 -9.93 11.44 -9.84
C ARG A 148 -9.23 12.36 -8.84
N VAL A 149 -8.95 13.61 -9.23
CA VAL A 149 -8.35 14.61 -8.33
C VAL A 149 -9.26 14.87 -7.14
N LYS A 150 -10.57 14.99 -7.38
CA LYS A 150 -11.57 15.20 -6.32
C LYS A 150 -11.68 13.99 -5.38
N ALA A 151 -11.46 12.78 -5.88
CA ALA A 151 -11.50 11.56 -5.08
C ALA A 151 -10.25 11.36 -4.19
N ILE A 152 -9.08 11.88 -4.63
CA ILE A 152 -7.82 11.81 -3.86
C ILE A 152 -7.76 12.88 -2.77
N ARG A 153 -8.41 14.03 -2.98
CA ARG A 153 -8.45 15.14 -2.01
C ARG A 153 -9.45 14.96 -0.86
N ARG A 154 -10.35 14.00 -0.95
CA ARG A 154 -11.32 13.64 0.10
C ARG A 154 -10.80 12.54 1.00
#